data_f9f4fbce22e32158c905e637e18c59af
#
_entry.id   f9f4fbce22e32158c905e637e18c59af
#
_cell.length_a   1.000
_cell.length_b   1.000
_cell.length_c   1.000
_cell.angle_alpha   90.00
_cell.angle_beta   90.00
_cell.angle_gamma   90.00
#
_symmetry.space_group_name_H-M   'P 1'
#
loop_
_entity.id
_entity.type
_entity.pdbx_description
1 polymer ?
#
loop_
_entity_poly.entity_id
_entity_poly.type
_entity_poly.pdbx_seq_one_letter_code
_entity_poly.pdbx_strand_id
1 'polypeptide(L)'
;MKEVKWGIIAAGSIANAFAHSIKYSENATLSCVLGRNEEKVNSFAEKHNCQPYLDLESFLDSGIEAVYVATPHDSHFHYSMEAINRKLHVLCEKPLSVNSTEAMILINEAKKNDVFLMEAFMYRTHPQTFEILELCKKYLKNANVKILSSFGFDAPVDKSHRLRNLNLAGGAILDVGCYPLSMARLIAGTLNDEKYLDPKSMEVKGFLDTTGVDNKSSANLIFTDNISAYIETSINEELQNLSLIHISEPTRHPL
;
A
#
# COMPACT_ATOMS: atom_id res chain seq x y z
N MET A 1 -23.04 -5.59 15.44
CA MET A 1 -22.58 -4.46 14.60
C MET A 1 -23.36 -4.51 13.29
N LYS A 2 -23.55 -3.38 12.59
CA LYS A 2 -24.17 -3.39 11.26
C LYS A 2 -23.24 -4.11 10.29
N GLU A 3 -23.76 -5.02 9.50
CA GLU A 3 -23.02 -5.73 8.46
C GLU A 3 -22.75 -4.79 7.27
N VAL A 4 -21.52 -4.76 6.75
CA VAL A 4 -21.10 -3.97 5.59
C VAL A 4 -20.98 -4.87 4.37
N LYS A 5 -21.65 -4.49 3.30
CA LYS A 5 -21.63 -5.20 2.02
C LYS A 5 -20.49 -4.71 1.15
N TRP A 6 -19.57 -5.60 0.80
CA TRP A 6 -18.38 -5.30 0.01
C TRP A 6 -18.53 -5.74 -1.45
N GLY A 7 -18.05 -4.88 -2.35
CA GLY A 7 -17.74 -5.25 -3.72
C GLY A 7 -16.22 -5.27 -3.94
N ILE A 8 -15.74 -6.11 -4.84
CA ILE A 8 -14.34 -6.19 -5.24
C ILE A 8 -14.20 -5.80 -6.71
N ILE A 9 -13.26 -4.90 -7.03
CA ILE A 9 -12.89 -4.56 -8.41
C ILE A 9 -11.60 -5.27 -8.78
N ALA A 10 -11.67 -6.16 -9.74
CA ALA A 10 -10.72 -7.15 -10.25
C ALA A 10 -10.79 -8.51 -9.54
N ALA A 11 -10.48 -9.58 -10.32
CA ALA A 11 -10.52 -10.97 -9.87
C ALA A 11 -9.12 -11.62 -9.85
N GLY A 12 -8.09 -10.83 -9.44
CA GLY A 12 -6.71 -11.26 -9.35
C GLY A 12 -6.38 -12.03 -8.07
N SER A 13 -5.08 -12.35 -7.88
CA SER A 13 -4.61 -13.12 -6.72
C SER A 13 -4.87 -12.40 -5.39
N ILE A 14 -4.60 -11.08 -5.32
CA ILE A 14 -4.84 -10.31 -4.10
C ILE A 14 -6.33 -10.16 -3.78
N ALA A 15 -7.18 -10.01 -4.80
CA ALA A 15 -8.63 -10.03 -4.66
C ALA A 15 -9.13 -11.37 -4.09
N ASN A 16 -8.56 -12.50 -4.55
CA ASN A 16 -8.85 -13.82 -4.00
C ASN A 16 -8.44 -13.96 -2.52
N ALA A 17 -7.29 -13.40 -2.15
CA ALA A 17 -6.83 -13.40 -0.75
C ALA A 17 -7.79 -12.59 0.14
N PHE A 18 -8.20 -11.40 -0.29
CA PHE A 18 -9.18 -10.58 0.41
C PHE A 18 -10.54 -11.28 0.52
N ALA A 19 -11.07 -11.84 -0.58
CA ALA A 19 -12.33 -12.57 -0.59
C ALA A 19 -12.31 -13.84 0.30
N HIS A 20 -11.13 -14.45 0.47
CA HIS A 20 -10.98 -15.53 1.44
C HIS A 20 -10.99 -15.02 2.88
N SER A 21 -10.35 -13.88 3.13
CA SER A 21 -10.17 -13.32 4.48
C SER A 21 -11.43 -12.66 5.03
N ILE A 22 -12.27 -12.04 4.18
CA ILE A 22 -13.49 -11.34 4.61
C ILE A 22 -14.47 -12.27 5.33
N LYS A 23 -14.42 -13.58 5.07
CA LYS A 23 -15.24 -14.60 5.75
C LYS A 23 -15.02 -14.69 7.26
N TYR A 24 -13.86 -14.22 7.72
CA TYR A 24 -13.51 -14.21 9.15
C TYR A 24 -13.89 -12.90 9.84
N SER A 25 -14.46 -11.95 9.10
CA SER A 25 -14.99 -10.71 9.67
C SER A 25 -16.40 -10.91 10.20
N GLU A 26 -16.66 -10.45 11.42
CA GLU A 26 -17.99 -10.55 12.06
C GLU A 26 -19.03 -9.58 11.47
N ASN A 27 -18.59 -8.59 10.69
CA ASN A 27 -19.43 -7.50 10.22
C ASN A 27 -19.23 -7.14 8.75
N ALA A 28 -18.72 -8.04 7.94
CA ALA A 28 -18.52 -7.79 6.52
C ALA A 28 -18.89 -9.02 5.68
N THR A 29 -19.55 -8.78 4.54
CA THR A 29 -19.87 -9.80 3.54
C THR A 29 -19.42 -9.37 2.16
N LEU A 30 -18.92 -10.33 1.38
CA LEU A 30 -18.65 -10.14 -0.04
C LEU A 30 -19.96 -10.32 -0.83
N SER A 31 -20.40 -9.23 -1.48
CA SER A 31 -21.63 -9.23 -2.26
C SER A 31 -21.39 -9.44 -3.76
N CYS A 32 -20.34 -8.83 -4.31
CA CYS A 32 -20.13 -8.87 -5.75
C CYS A 32 -18.65 -8.65 -6.15
N VAL A 33 -18.35 -9.00 -7.39
CA VAL A 33 -17.06 -8.79 -8.04
C VAL A 33 -17.24 -8.17 -9.41
N LEU A 34 -16.40 -7.18 -9.75
CA LEU A 34 -16.30 -6.56 -11.07
C LEU A 34 -15.00 -6.97 -11.74
N GLY A 35 -15.02 -7.26 -13.03
CA GLY A 35 -13.81 -7.41 -13.83
C GLY A 35 -14.11 -7.39 -15.33
N ARG A 36 -13.04 -7.35 -16.14
CA ARG A 36 -13.12 -7.22 -17.61
C ARG A 36 -13.21 -8.56 -18.36
N ASN A 37 -12.76 -9.63 -17.74
CA ASN A 37 -12.74 -10.96 -18.34
C ASN A 37 -13.86 -11.79 -17.71
N GLU A 38 -14.89 -12.10 -18.50
CA GLU A 38 -16.10 -12.77 -18.04
C GLU A 38 -15.81 -14.13 -17.40
N GLU A 39 -14.96 -14.95 -18.00
CA GLU A 39 -14.62 -16.28 -17.48
C GLU A 39 -13.96 -16.18 -16.10
N LYS A 40 -12.99 -15.25 -15.94
CA LYS A 40 -12.32 -15.04 -14.65
C LYS A 40 -13.27 -14.50 -13.58
N VAL A 41 -14.16 -13.59 -13.96
CA VAL A 41 -15.13 -12.99 -13.04
C VAL A 41 -16.14 -14.04 -12.59
N ASN A 42 -16.68 -14.85 -13.51
CA ASN A 42 -17.63 -15.91 -13.20
C ASN A 42 -16.99 -16.99 -12.30
N SER A 43 -15.77 -17.42 -12.62
CA SER A 43 -15.02 -18.38 -11.78
C SER A 43 -14.73 -17.84 -10.37
N PHE A 44 -14.39 -16.55 -10.26
CA PHE A 44 -14.22 -15.90 -8.96
C PHE A 44 -15.52 -15.83 -8.18
N ALA A 45 -16.61 -15.45 -8.83
CA ALA A 45 -17.94 -15.32 -8.23
C ALA A 45 -18.47 -16.66 -7.71
N GLU A 46 -18.32 -17.72 -8.49
CA GLU A 46 -18.66 -19.09 -8.07
C GLU A 46 -17.84 -19.52 -6.86
N LYS A 47 -16.51 -19.35 -6.91
CA LYS A 47 -15.60 -19.74 -5.83
C LYS A 47 -15.89 -19.03 -4.49
N HIS A 48 -16.28 -17.77 -4.55
CA HIS A 48 -16.49 -16.93 -3.37
C HIS A 48 -17.96 -16.67 -3.04
N ASN A 49 -18.89 -17.27 -3.80
CA ASN A 49 -20.34 -17.14 -3.64
C ASN A 49 -20.81 -15.67 -3.62
N CYS A 50 -20.46 -14.93 -4.69
CA CYS A 50 -20.82 -13.52 -4.87
C CYS A 50 -21.34 -13.28 -6.30
N GLN A 51 -21.97 -12.10 -6.54
CA GLN A 51 -22.53 -11.75 -7.83
C GLN A 51 -21.45 -11.24 -8.80
N PRO A 52 -21.33 -11.78 -10.04
CA PRO A 52 -20.41 -11.26 -11.06
C PRO A 52 -20.97 -10.03 -11.77
N TYR A 53 -20.10 -9.06 -12.09
CA TYR A 53 -20.40 -7.90 -12.92
C TYR A 53 -19.30 -7.67 -13.94
N LEU A 54 -19.68 -7.22 -15.13
CA LEU A 54 -18.79 -6.79 -16.22
C LEU A 54 -18.92 -5.30 -16.52
N ASP A 55 -19.99 -4.68 -16.02
CA ASP A 55 -20.30 -3.26 -16.16
C ASP A 55 -20.11 -2.53 -14.82
N LEU A 56 -19.35 -1.41 -14.85
CA LEU A 56 -19.01 -0.65 -13.66
C LEU A 56 -20.23 0.02 -13.00
N GLU A 57 -21.12 0.61 -13.80
CA GLU A 57 -22.30 1.31 -13.29
C GLU A 57 -23.20 0.35 -12.51
N SER A 58 -23.55 -0.79 -13.13
CA SER A 58 -24.35 -1.83 -12.51
C SER A 58 -23.71 -2.40 -11.23
N PHE A 59 -22.37 -2.50 -11.21
CA PHE A 59 -21.63 -2.93 -10.03
C PHE A 59 -21.73 -1.89 -8.90
N LEU A 60 -21.49 -0.61 -9.18
CA LEU A 60 -21.55 0.46 -8.19
C LEU A 60 -22.96 0.65 -7.63
N ASP A 61 -24.00 0.37 -8.42
CA ASP A 61 -25.42 0.48 -8.04
C ASP A 61 -25.99 -0.81 -7.43
N SER A 62 -25.16 -1.84 -7.18
CA SER A 62 -25.59 -3.15 -6.66
C SER A 62 -26.01 -3.18 -5.18
N GLY A 63 -25.97 -2.03 -4.49
CA GLY A 63 -26.33 -1.93 -3.08
C GLY A 63 -25.19 -2.29 -2.12
N ILE A 64 -23.96 -2.29 -2.59
CA ILE A 64 -22.76 -2.38 -1.76
C ILE A 64 -22.55 -1.09 -0.97
N GLU A 65 -21.78 -1.16 0.12
CA GLU A 65 -21.45 -0.01 0.98
C GLU A 65 -19.95 0.31 0.92
N ALA A 66 -19.13 -0.67 0.56
CA ALA A 66 -17.69 -0.53 0.45
C ALA A 66 -17.12 -1.26 -0.77
N VAL A 67 -16.04 -0.73 -1.32
CA VAL A 67 -15.34 -1.29 -2.48
C VAL A 67 -13.89 -1.56 -2.13
N TYR A 68 -13.42 -2.77 -2.46
CA TYR A 68 -12.00 -3.09 -2.49
C TYR A 68 -11.47 -2.97 -3.92
N VAL A 69 -10.60 -2.00 -4.17
CA VAL A 69 -9.96 -1.76 -5.47
C VAL A 69 -8.67 -2.55 -5.52
N ALA A 70 -8.64 -3.63 -6.32
CA ALA A 70 -7.54 -4.61 -6.42
C ALA A 70 -7.01 -4.72 -7.86
N THR A 71 -7.09 -3.63 -8.60
CA THR A 71 -6.65 -3.50 -10.00
C THR A 71 -5.14 -3.26 -10.12
N PRO A 72 -4.55 -3.16 -11.32
CA PRO A 72 -3.21 -2.60 -11.51
C PRO A 72 -3.15 -1.11 -11.10
N HIS A 73 -1.94 -0.63 -10.79
CA HIS A 73 -1.69 0.69 -10.19
C HIS A 73 -2.27 1.87 -10.98
N ASP A 74 -2.17 1.81 -12.31
CA ASP A 74 -2.63 2.86 -13.24
C ASP A 74 -4.14 3.15 -13.15
N SER A 75 -4.91 2.21 -12.64
CA SER A 75 -6.37 2.29 -12.57
C SER A 75 -6.93 2.50 -11.16
N HIS A 76 -6.09 2.52 -10.13
CA HIS A 76 -6.52 2.76 -8.74
C HIS A 76 -7.27 4.10 -8.59
N PHE A 77 -6.72 5.17 -9.17
CA PHE A 77 -7.34 6.49 -9.13
C PHE A 77 -8.75 6.47 -9.72
N HIS A 78 -8.89 5.93 -10.94
CA HIS A 78 -10.18 5.91 -11.64
C HIS A 78 -11.26 5.17 -10.83
N TYR A 79 -11.01 3.92 -10.46
CA TYR A 79 -12.02 3.13 -9.76
C TYR A 79 -12.32 3.64 -8.34
N SER A 80 -11.31 4.17 -7.65
CA SER A 80 -11.53 4.80 -6.35
C SER A 80 -12.39 6.05 -6.46
N MET A 81 -12.16 6.89 -7.48
CA MET A 81 -12.95 8.10 -7.73
C MET A 81 -14.40 7.77 -8.05
N GLU A 82 -14.65 6.78 -8.93
CA GLU A 82 -16.00 6.34 -9.28
C GLU A 82 -16.78 5.83 -8.06
N ALA A 83 -16.11 5.05 -7.19
CA ALA A 83 -16.71 4.59 -5.95
C ALA A 83 -17.01 5.74 -4.97
N ILE A 84 -16.08 6.68 -4.79
CA ILE A 84 -16.26 7.87 -3.94
C ILE A 84 -17.44 8.73 -4.42
N ASN A 85 -17.56 8.94 -5.73
CA ASN A 85 -18.67 9.69 -6.33
C ASN A 85 -20.04 9.04 -6.08
N ARG A 86 -20.08 7.70 -5.89
CA ARG A 86 -21.26 6.95 -5.48
C ARG A 86 -21.43 6.83 -3.97
N LYS A 87 -20.63 7.59 -3.19
CA LYS A 87 -20.63 7.59 -1.72
C LYS A 87 -20.33 6.21 -1.12
N LEU A 88 -19.53 5.41 -1.80
CA LEU A 88 -19.04 4.13 -1.31
C LEU A 88 -17.72 4.34 -0.53
N HIS A 89 -17.55 3.61 0.55
CA HIS A 89 -16.26 3.52 1.24
C HIS A 89 -15.25 2.78 0.38
N VAL A 90 -13.97 3.17 0.44
CA VAL A 90 -12.94 2.62 -0.44
C VAL A 90 -11.76 2.09 0.38
N LEU A 91 -11.43 0.83 0.16
CA LEU A 91 -10.13 0.23 0.45
C LEU A 91 -9.41 0.04 -0.89
N CYS A 92 -8.33 0.78 -1.12
CA CYS A 92 -7.58 0.70 -2.37
C CYS A 92 -6.24 0.02 -2.14
N GLU A 93 -5.86 -0.92 -3.02
CA GLU A 93 -4.52 -1.51 -2.99
C GLU A 93 -3.43 -0.43 -3.07
N LYS A 94 -2.30 -0.78 -2.52
CA LYS A 94 -1.11 0.07 -2.58
C LYS A 94 -0.45 0.00 -3.99
N PRO A 95 0.12 1.08 -4.48
CA PRO A 95 0.03 2.44 -3.95
C PRO A 95 -1.37 3.02 -4.21
N LEU A 96 -1.84 3.91 -3.35
CA LEU A 96 -3.18 4.53 -3.47
C LEU A 96 -3.41 5.14 -4.87
N SER A 97 -2.35 5.69 -5.45
CA SER A 97 -2.31 6.22 -6.82
C SER A 97 -0.87 6.30 -7.31
N VAL A 98 -0.67 6.65 -8.57
CA VAL A 98 0.65 6.69 -9.20
C VAL A 98 1.44 7.98 -8.91
N ASN A 99 0.82 8.98 -8.32
CA ASN A 99 1.45 10.24 -7.93
C ASN A 99 0.69 10.96 -6.80
N SER A 100 1.35 11.92 -6.16
CA SER A 100 0.79 12.67 -5.03
C SER A 100 -0.41 13.56 -5.41
N THR A 101 -0.48 14.04 -6.64
CA THR A 101 -1.60 14.86 -7.10
C THR A 101 -2.90 14.06 -7.13
N GLU A 102 -2.87 12.88 -7.71
CA GLU A 102 -4.01 11.96 -7.72
C GLU A 102 -4.42 11.55 -6.30
N ALA A 103 -3.43 11.20 -5.46
CA ALA A 103 -3.70 10.85 -4.06
C ALA A 103 -4.42 11.98 -3.32
N MET A 104 -3.97 13.22 -3.47
CA MET A 104 -4.61 14.39 -2.84
C MET A 104 -6.02 14.65 -3.38
N ILE A 105 -6.25 14.44 -4.67
CA ILE A 105 -7.59 14.54 -5.25
C ILE A 105 -8.53 13.51 -4.61
N LEU A 106 -8.12 12.24 -4.54
CA LEU A 106 -8.92 11.17 -3.90
C LEU A 106 -9.23 11.49 -2.43
N ILE A 107 -8.22 11.93 -1.66
CA ILE A 107 -8.38 12.28 -0.24
C ILE A 107 -9.39 13.42 -0.06
N ASN A 108 -9.28 14.46 -0.89
CA ASN A 108 -10.17 15.62 -0.81
C ASN A 108 -11.61 15.25 -1.22
N GLU A 109 -11.78 14.45 -2.27
CA GLU A 109 -13.11 14.03 -2.73
C GLU A 109 -13.75 13.05 -1.74
N ALA A 110 -12.99 12.15 -1.11
CA ALA A 110 -13.49 11.28 -0.05
C ALA A 110 -13.98 12.08 1.16
N LYS A 111 -13.24 13.11 1.59
CA LYS A 111 -13.67 14.02 2.67
C LYS A 111 -14.95 14.78 2.31
N LYS A 112 -15.04 15.30 1.10
CA LYS A 112 -16.21 16.05 0.61
C LYS A 112 -17.47 15.19 0.55
N ASN A 113 -17.34 13.91 0.19
CA ASN A 113 -18.45 12.95 0.11
C ASN A 113 -18.74 12.25 1.46
N ASP A 114 -17.96 12.53 2.51
CA ASP A 114 -18.06 11.89 3.84
C ASP A 114 -17.94 10.35 3.75
N VAL A 115 -16.98 9.87 2.96
CA VAL A 115 -16.68 8.45 2.82
C VAL A 115 -15.30 8.11 3.36
N PHE A 116 -15.15 6.88 3.85
CA PHE A 116 -13.88 6.35 4.30
C PHE A 116 -13.02 5.96 3.08
N LEU A 117 -11.77 6.42 3.05
CA LEU A 117 -10.77 6.04 2.08
C LEU A 117 -9.53 5.53 2.82
N MET A 118 -9.08 4.33 2.49
CA MET A 118 -7.88 3.73 3.07
C MET A 118 -7.02 3.07 2.00
N GLU A 119 -5.71 3.31 2.07
CA GLU A 119 -4.71 2.57 1.32
C GLU A 119 -4.39 1.24 2.03
N ALA A 120 -4.38 0.14 1.29
CA ALA A 120 -4.30 -1.22 1.82
C ALA A 120 -2.88 -1.64 2.22
N PHE A 121 -2.26 -0.93 3.15
CA PHE A 121 -1.04 -1.38 3.81
C PHE A 121 -1.37 -2.38 4.92
N MET A 122 -1.45 -3.67 4.57
CA MET A 122 -1.87 -4.73 5.49
C MET A 122 -1.06 -4.77 6.80
N TYR A 123 0.25 -4.47 6.76
CA TYR A 123 1.10 -4.49 7.93
C TYR A 123 0.70 -3.46 8.99
N ARG A 124 0.08 -2.33 8.59
CA ARG A 124 -0.32 -1.25 9.51
C ARG A 124 -1.42 -1.66 10.49
N THR A 125 -2.19 -2.69 10.17
CA THR A 125 -3.23 -3.23 11.03
C THR A 125 -2.79 -4.49 11.79
N HIS A 126 -1.56 -4.97 11.54
CA HIS A 126 -1.04 -6.17 12.19
C HIS A 126 -0.63 -5.87 13.64
N PRO A 127 -0.97 -6.74 14.62
CA PRO A 127 -0.61 -6.54 16.04
C PRO A 127 0.88 -6.31 16.28
N GLN A 128 1.76 -6.99 15.54
CA GLN A 128 3.21 -6.82 15.61
C GLN A 128 3.64 -5.37 15.36
N THR A 129 2.98 -4.67 14.42
CA THR A 129 3.32 -3.26 14.14
C THR A 129 3.03 -2.38 15.35
N PHE A 130 1.87 -2.56 15.99
CA PHE A 130 1.55 -1.81 17.21
C PHE A 130 2.56 -2.06 18.32
N GLU A 131 2.94 -3.33 18.54
CA GLU A 131 3.94 -3.69 19.54
C GLU A 131 5.31 -3.05 19.24
N ILE A 132 5.77 -3.10 17.99
CA ILE A 132 7.02 -2.45 17.57
C ILE A 132 6.98 -0.94 17.87
N LEU A 133 5.87 -0.25 17.57
CA LEU A 133 5.76 1.18 17.82
C LEU A 133 5.78 1.51 19.32
N GLU A 134 5.15 0.72 20.16
CA GLU A 134 5.20 0.89 21.63
C GLU A 134 6.62 0.63 22.17
N LEU A 135 7.31 -0.39 21.68
CA LEU A 135 8.72 -0.64 22.03
C LEU A 135 9.63 0.53 21.58
N CYS A 136 9.42 1.07 20.38
CA CYS A 136 10.13 2.25 19.90
C CYS A 136 9.92 3.45 20.85
N LYS A 137 8.70 3.78 21.21
CA LYS A 137 8.41 4.87 22.17
C LYS A 137 9.10 4.66 23.52
N LYS A 138 9.03 3.42 24.01
CA LYS A 138 9.55 3.09 25.35
C LYS A 138 11.07 3.15 25.44
N TYR A 139 11.79 2.67 24.40
CA TYR A 139 13.21 2.44 24.48
C TYR A 139 14.06 3.37 23.61
N LEU A 140 13.49 3.99 22.56
CA LEU A 140 14.24 4.72 21.56
C LEU A 140 13.95 6.23 21.54
N LYS A 141 13.02 6.70 22.35
CA LYS A 141 12.70 8.12 22.43
C LYS A 141 13.96 8.89 22.86
N ASN A 142 14.34 9.90 22.07
CA ASN A 142 15.56 10.71 22.23
C ASN A 142 16.90 9.99 21.93
N ALA A 143 16.89 8.77 21.44
CA ALA A 143 18.09 8.09 20.98
C ALA A 143 18.48 8.55 19.55
N ASN A 144 19.75 8.33 19.18
CA ASN A 144 20.14 8.41 17.77
C ASN A 144 19.72 7.13 17.06
N VAL A 145 18.74 7.24 16.18
CA VAL A 145 18.09 6.08 15.55
C VAL A 145 18.38 6.07 14.05
N LYS A 146 18.84 4.93 13.56
CA LYS A 146 18.95 4.63 12.13
C LYS A 146 18.00 3.50 11.79
N ILE A 147 17.05 3.76 10.90
CA ILE A 147 16.11 2.77 10.36
C ILE A 147 16.70 2.20 9.08
N LEU A 148 16.81 0.88 8.98
CA LEU A 148 17.18 0.17 7.75
C LEU A 148 15.99 -0.64 7.32
N SER A 149 15.46 -0.38 6.13
CA SER A 149 14.29 -1.11 5.63
C SER A 149 14.44 -1.45 4.16
N SER A 150 14.23 -2.69 3.82
CA SER A 150 14.33 -3.18 2.45
C SER A 150 13.18 -4.11 2.11
N PHE A 151 12.74 -4.03 0.85
CA PHE A 151 11.83 -4.98 0.26
C PHE A 151 12.17 -5.19 -1.21
N GLY A 152 12.49 -6.41 -1.58
CA GLY A 152 12.80 -6.76 -2.96
C GLY A 152 12.65 -8.24 -3.22
N PHE A 153 12.43 -8.56 -4.49
CA PHE A 153 12.34 -9.91 -5.00
C PHE A 153 12.85 -9.93 -6.45
N ASP A 154 13.31 -11.08 -6.89
CA ASP A 154 13.64 -11.30 -8.30
C ASP A 154 12.38 -11.77 -9.04
N ALA A 155 11.90 -10.94 -9.98
CA ALA A 155 10.77 -11.26 -10.82
C ALA A 155 11.25 -11.48 -12.27
N PRO A 156 11.55 -12.72 -12.68
CA PRO A 156 11.96 -13.03 -14.03
C PRO A 156 10.77 -12.99 -15.00
N VAL A 157 10.17 -11.81 -15.16
CA VAL A 157 9.00 -11.57 -16.00
C VAL A 157 9.37 -10.82 -17.29
N ASP A 158 8.59 -11.01 -18.34
CA ASP A 158 8.79 -10.30 -19.60
C ASP A 158 8.41 -8.81 -19.50
N LYS A 159 8.73 -8.05 -20.55
CA LYS A 159 8.52 -6.59 -20.61
C LYS A 159 7.04 -6.16 -20.59
N SER A 160 6.13 -7.05 -20.96
CA SER A 160 4.68 -6.77 -20.99
C SER A 160 4.02 -6.96 -19.62
N HIS A 161 4.68 -7.65 -18.71
CA HIS A 161 4.17 -7.86 -17.37
C HIS A 161 4.02 -6.52 -16.60
N ARG A 162 2.99 -6.41 -15.77
CA ARG A 162 2.66 -5.17 -15.03
C ARG A 162 3.85 -4.54 -14.29
N LEU A 163 4.75 -5.34 -13.74
CA LEU A 163 5.93 -4.86 -12.99
C LEU A 163 6.92 -4.10 -13.87
N ARG A 164 7.01 -4.45 -15.15
CA ARG A 164 7.96 -3.87 -16.11
C ARG A 164 7.28 -3.00 -17.17
N ASN A 165 5.99 -2.76 -17.05
CA ASN A 165 5.22 -1.96 -18.01
C ASN A 165 4.99 -0.54 -17.46
N LEU A 166 5.62 0.44 -18.09
CA LEU A 166 5.50 1.86 -17.70
C LEU A 166 4.06 2.36 -17.77
N ASN A 167 3.28 1.91 -18.76
CA ASN A 167 1.88 2.33 -18.93
C ASN A 167 0.95 1.75 -17.86
N LEU A 168 1.38 0.72 -17.13
CA LEU A 168 0.66 0.15 -16.00
C LEU A 168 1.24 0.62 -14.65
N ALA A 169 2.05 1.68 -14.68
CA ALA A 169 2.75 2.20 -13.50
C ALA A 169 3.56 1.11 -12.78
N GLY A 170 4.33 0.33 -13.56
CA GLY A 170 5.28 -0.64 -13.04
C GLY A 170 6.47 0.04 -12.36
N GLY A 171 7.35 -0.77 -11.80
CA GLY A 171 8.56 -0.31 -11.13
C GLY A 171 8.61 -0.70 -9.66
N ALA A 172 9.83 -0.75 -9.13
CA ALA A 172 10.10 -1.20 -7.77
C ALA A 172 9.55 -0.23 -6.71
N ILE A 173 9.66 1.09 -6.95
CA ILE A 173 9.20 2.11 -5.99
C ILE A 173 7.70 1.97 -5.74
N LEU A 174 6.90 1.89 -6.80
CA LEU A 174 5.44 1.81 -6.66
C LEU A 174 4.98 0.44 -6.17
N ASP A 175 5.60 -0.66 -6.64
CA ASP A 175 5.14 -2.00 -6.25
C ASP A 175 5.53 -2.37 -4.82
N VAL A 176 6.78 -2.18 -4.43
CA VAL A 176 7.28 -2.59 -3.10
C VAL A 176 8.03 -1.51 -2.32
N GLY A 177 8.57 -0.48 -2.96
CA GLY A 177 9.30 0.61 -2.29
C GLY A 177 8.42 1.48 -1.40
N CYS A 178 7.12 1.50 -1.65
CA CYS A 178 6.14 2.15 -0.79
C CYS A 178 6.12 1.57 0.64
N TYR A 179 6.45 0.28 0.83
CA TYR A 179 6.50 -0.36 2.15
C TYR A 179 7.65 0.13 3.03
N PRO A 180 8.95 0.05 2.60
CA PRO A 180 10.06 0.59 3.38
C PRO A 180 9.90 2.08 3.70
N LEU A 181 9.45 2.88 2.73
CA LEU A 181 9.19 4.30 2.95
C LEU A 181 8.09 4.53 3.97
N SER A 182 6.96 3.83 3.84
CA SER A 182 5.83 3.92 4.76
C SER A 182 6.22 3.52 6.19
N MET A 183 7.01 2.45 6.35
CA MET A 183 7.50 1.99 7.66
C MET A 183 8.47 3.00 8.28
N ALA A 184 9.43 3.52 7.50
CA ALA A 184 10.37 4.53 7.99
C ALA A 184 9.66 5.79 8.49
N ARG A 185 8.69 6.31 7.74
CA ARG A 185 7.86 7.46 8.13
C ARG A 185 7.02 7.18 9.39
N LEU A 186 6.49 5.98 9.52
CA LEU A 186 5.69 5.56 10.69
C LEU A 186 6.54 5.50 11.96
N ILE A 187 7.73 4.90 11.90
CA ILE A 187 8.65 4.81 13.03
C ILE A 187 9.16 6.20 13.40
N ALA A 188 9.61 7.01 12.41
CA ALA A 188 10.09 8.37 12.65
C ALA A 188 9.00 9.25 13.30
N GLY A 189 7.76 9.17 12.83
CA GLY A 189 6.62 9.86 13.42
C GLY A 189 6.37 9.42 14.86
N THR A 190 6.37 8.11 15.10
CA THR A 190 6.19 7.55 16.45
C THR A 190 7.23 8.06 17.45
N LEU A 191 8.49 8.18 17.03
CA LEU A 191 9.57 8.71 17.85
C LEU A 191 9.49 10.23 18.08
N ASN A 192 8.74 10.94 17.24
CA ASN A 192 8.53 12.38 17.30
C ASN A 192 7.12 12.77 17.80
N ASP A 193 6.39 11.81 18.42
CA ASP A 193 5.00 11.97 18.90
C ASP A 193 3.99 12.37 17.82
N GLU A 194 4.24 11.98 16.57
CA GLU A 194 3.38 12.20 15.42
C GLU A 194 2.88 10.87 14.83
N LYS A 195 1.82 10.91 14.03
CA LYS A 195 1.32 9.71 13.34
C LYS A 195 2.29 9.20 12.28
N TYR A 196 2.96 10.11 11.61
CA TYR A 196 4.04 9.89 10.63
C TYR A 196 4.85 11.17 10.51
N LEU A 197 6.09 11.05 10.05
CA LEU A 197 6.97 12.19 9.81
C LEU A 197 7.49 12.13 8.37
N ASP A 198 7.52 13.28 7.71
CA ASP A 198 8.16 13.41 6.40
C ASP A 198 9.67 13.72 6.55
N PRO A 199 10.52 13.18 5.68
CA PRO A 199 11.95 13.49 5.73
C PRO A 199 12.19 14.96 5.37
N LYS A 200 13.07 15.63 6.13
CA LYS A 200 13.54 16.99 5.84
C LYS A 200 14.41 17.04 4.58
N SER A 201 15.14 15.95 4.32
CA SER A 201 15.96 15.80 3.12
C SER A 201 16.07 14.33 2.71
N MET A 202 16.30 14.12 1.41
CA MET A 202 16.52 12.79 0.85
C MET A 202 17.59 12.81 -0.23
N GLU A 203 18.40 11.76 -0.27
CA GLU A 203 19.30 11.43 -1.36
C GLU A 203 18.85 10.12 -1.97
N VAL A 204 18.46 10.12 -3.25
CA VAL A 204 17.85 8.97 -3.94
C VAL A 204 18.78 8.49 -5.04
N LYS A 205 18.90 7.16 -5.19
CA LYS A 205 19.55 6.48 -6.31
C LYS A 205 18.60 5.46 -6.89
N GLY A 206 18.54 5.40 -8.22
CA GLY A 206 17.68 4.45 -8.93
C GLY A 206 18.33 3.94 -10.20
N PHE A 207 17.94 2.74 -10.60
CA PHE A 207 18.35 2.09 -11.84
C PHE A 207 17.09 1.80 -12.65
N LEU A 208 17.08 2.29 -13.89
CA LEU A 208 15.97 2.07 -14.80
C LEU A 208 16.18 0.79 -15.61
N ASP A 209 15.11 0.06 -15.82
CA ASP A 209 15.03 -1.02 -16.79
C ASP A 209 14.98 -0.47 -18.23
N THR A 210 15.21 -1.33 -19.21
CA THR A 210 15.05 -1.02 -20.64
C THR A 210 13.62 -0.60 -21.02
N THR A 211 12.64 -0.83 -20.18
CA THR A 211 11.23 -0.42 -20.35
C THR A 211 10.95 0.98 -19.77
N GLY A 212 11.91 1.60 -19.08
CA GLY A 212 11.78 2.91 -18.46
C GLY A 212 11.23 2.91 -17.02
N VAL A 213 10.88 1.76 -16.47
CA VAL A 213 10.53 1.63 -15.05
C VAL A 213 11.79 1.50 -14.19
N ASP A 214 11.74 1.90 -12.94
CA ASP A 214 12.79 1.61 -11.98
C ASP A 214 12.74 0.12 -11.59
N ASN A 215 13.87 -0.57 -11.70
CA ASN A 215 13.98 -1.96 -11.29
C ASN A 215 14.64 -2.13 -9.91
N LYS A 216 15.42 -1.13 -9.48
CA LYS A 216 16.03 -1.04 -8.16
C LYS A 216 16.17 0.42 -7.76
N SER A 217 15.86 0.74 -6.50
CA SER A 217 16.01 2.09 -5.96
C SER A 217 16.41 2.05 -4.50
N SER A 218 17.13 3.08 -4.06
CA SER A 218 17.50 3.28 -2.65
C SER A 218 17.44 4.75 -2.27
N ALA A 219 17.22 5.03 -0.99
CA ALA A 219 17.26 6.40 -0.49
C ALA A 219 17.84 6.49 0.93
N ASN A 220 18.65 7.52 1.15
CA ASN A 220 18.97 8.03 2.48
C ASN A 220 17.98 9.14 2.84
N LEU A 221 17.31 8.98 3.97
CA LEU A 221 16.28 9.89 4.46
C LEU A 221 16.72 10.48 5.79
N ILE A 222 16.64 11.80 5.95
CA ILE A 222 16.86 12.50 7.21
C ILE A 222 15.55 13.07 7.69
N PHE A 223 15.08 12.62 8.83
CA PHE A 223 13.83 13.09 9.45
C PHE A 223 14.08 14.18 10.47
N THR A 224 15.02 13.94 11.39
CA THR A 224 15.48 14.89 12.41
C THR A 224 17.01 14.73 12.55
N ASP A 225 17.61 15.51 13.43
CA ASP A 225 19.05 15.44 13.68
C ASP A 225 19.48 14.08 14.27
N ASN A 226 18.54 13.38 14.90
CA ASN A 226 18.77 12.08 15.54
C ASN A 226 17.98 10.91 14.92
N ILE A 227 17.18 11.15 13.86
CA ILE A 227 16.42 10.08 13.20
C ILE A 227 16.70 10.10 11.69
N SER A 228 17.25 9.00 11.19
CA SER A 228 17.53 8.79 9.77
C SER A 228 17.06 7.42 9.32
N ALA A 229 16.90 7.24 7.99
CA ALA A 229 16.64 5.93 7.42
C ALA A 229 17.46 5.70 6.14
N TYR A 230 17.80 4.44 5.89
CA TYR A 230 18.19 3.94 4.59
C TYR A 230 17.11 2.95 4.13
N ILE A 231 16.57 3.20 2.96
CA ILE A 231 15.58 2.30 2.36
C ILE A 231 16.09 1.79 1.03
N GLU A 232 15.73 0.54 0.70
CA GLU A 232 16.09 -0.09 -0.55
C GLU A 232 14.94 -0.95 -1.08
N THR A 233 14.77 -0.96 -2.40
CA THR A 233 13.73 -1.73 -3.07
C THR A 233 14.20 -2.28 -4.41
N SER A 234 13.72 -3.47 -4.77
CA SER A 234 14.04 -4.10 -6.05
C SER A 234 12.93 -5.04 -6.54
N ILE A 235 12.77 -5.14 -7.87
CA ILE A 235 11.95 -6.15 -8.55
C ILE A 235 12.78 -7.09 -9.43
N ASN A 236 14.11 -6.97 -9.39
CA ASN A 236 15.06 -7.80 -10.16
C ASN A 236 16.20 -8.37 -9.30
N GLU A 237 16.10 -8.25 -7.99
CA GLU A 237 17.08 -8.76 -7.04
C GLU A 237 16.37 -9.08 -5.73
N GLU A 238 16.63 -10.25 -5.17
CA GLU A 238 16.11 -10.62 -3.85
C GLU A 238 16.84 -9.85 -2.77
N LEU A 239 16.10 -9.11 -1.94
CA LEU A 239 16.62 -8.37 -0.80
C LEU A 239 16.21 -9.06 0.50
N GLN A 240 16.84 -8.68 1.61
CA GLN A 240 16.49 -9.19 2.94
C GLN A 240 15.19 -8.60 3.47
N ASN A 241 14.07 -8.74 2.86
CA ASN A 241 12.75 -8.21 3.19
C ASN A 241 12.52 -7.95 4.71
N LEU A 242 13.13 -6.89 5.24
CA LEU A 242 13.20 -6.60 6.67
C LEU A 242 13.14 -5.10 6.96
N SER A 243 12.83 -4.78 8.23
CA SER A 243 13.04 -3.46 8.81
C SER A 243 13.82 -3.63 10.11
N LEU A 244 15.00 -3.04 10.18
CA LEU A 244 15.86 -3.02 11.36
C LEU A 244 15.90 -1.59 11.91
N ILE A 245 15.85 -1.47 13.24
CA ILE A 245 16.00 -0.21 13.95
C ILE A 245 17.30 -0.29 14.75
N HIS A 246 18.27 0.53 14.40
CA HIS A 246 19.57 0.54 15.02
C HIS A 246 19.71 1.76 15.91
N ILE A 247 20.31 1.57 17.10
CA ILE A 247 20.62 2.63 18.05
C ILE A 247 22.11 2.88 17.97
N SER A 248 22.52 4.11 17.66
CA SER A 248 23.90 4.55 17.88
C SER A 248 24.01 5.03 19.32
N GLU A 249 24.81 4.39 20.13
CA GLU A 249 25.16 4.95 21.44
C GLU A 249 25.81 6.32 21.25
N PRO A 250 25.49 7.32 22.10
CA PRO A 250 26.22 8.57 22.09
C PRO A 250 27.69 8.24 22.34
N THR A 251 28.57 8.65 21.43
CA THR A 251 30.02 8.55 21.62
C THR A 251 30.32 9.23 22.94
N ARG A 252 30.61 8.46 24.00
CA ARG A 252 31.22 9.00 25.20
C ARG A 252 32.59 9.55 24.75
N HIS A 253 32.70 10.86 24.68
CA HIS A 253 34.03 11.46 24.63
C HIS A 253 34.79 10.96 25.84
N PRO A 254 35.96 10.33 25.68
CA PRO A 254 36.79 9.99 26.83
C PRO A 254 37.15 11.32 27.53
N LEU A 255 36.84 11.37 28.78
CA LEU A 255 37.23 12.44 29.66
C LEU A 255 38.75 12.49 29.76
#